data_c660df9f677a7646376b65c5a2481d48
#
_entry.id   c660df9f677a7646376b65c5a2481d48
#
_cell.length_a   1.000
_cell.length_b   1.000
_cell.length_c   1.000
_cell.angle_alpha   90.00
_cell.angle_beta   90.00
_cell.angle_gamma   90.00
#
_symmetry.space_group_name_H-M   'P 1'
#
loop_
_entity.id
_entity.type
_entity.pdbx_description
1 polymer ?
#
loop_
_entity_poly.entity_id
_entity_poly.type
_entity_poly.pdbx_seq_one_letter_code
_entity_poly.pdbx_strand_id
1 'polypeptide(L)'
;MFGYVRGFFSADLAIDLGTANTLVYVKGQGILLNEPSVVAITEIRGKSQVLAVGEESKTMLGKTPGNIRAIRPMADGVIADFDVAEEMIKHFIRKVHKRSALVSPQVVICVPSGATAVERRAIQESAEAAGARRVYPVSYTHLTLPTKA
;
A
#
# COMPACT_ATOMS: atom_id res chain seq x y z
N MET A 1 -14.78 17.81 -2.25
CA MET A 1 -13.64 17.28 -1.52
C MET A 1 -13.89 17.05 -0.05
N PHE A 2 -14.47 17.99 0.64
CA PHE A 2 -14.81 17.81 2.04
C PHE A 2 -15.86 16.73 2.29
N GLY A 3 -16.76 16.48 1.32
CA GLY A 3 -17.70 15.39 1.42
C GLY A 3 -17.04 14.03 1.46
N TYR A 4 -15.95 13.89 0.72
CA TYR A 4 -15.11 12.70 0.77
C TYR A 4 -14.43 12.57 2.10
N VAL A 5 -13.91 13.69 2.60
CA VAL A 5 -13.21 13.73 3.87
C VAL A 5 -14.15 13.33 5.00
N ARG A 6 -15.44 13.66 4.91
CA ARG A 6 -16.40 13.21 5.90
C ARG A 6 -16.54 11.71 5.98
N GLY A 7 -16.50 11.04 4.84
CA GLY A 7 -16.47 9.59 4.82
C GLY A 7 -15.19 9.04 5.43
N PHE A 8 -14.08 9.74 5.26
CA PHE A 8 -12.81 9.34 5.80
C PHE A 8 -12.68 9.58 7.31
N PHE A 9 -13.46 10.48 7.87
CA PHE A 9 -13.41 10.73 9.31
C PHE A 9 -13.86 9.54 10.15
N SER A 10 -14.57 8.60 9.56
CA SER A 10 -14.94 7.38 10.25
C SER A 10 -13.87 6.28 10.08
N ALA A 11 -12.90 6.50 9.21
CA ALA A 11 -11.82 5.54 8.99
C ALA A 11 -10.65 5.84 9.95
N ASP A 12 -10.01 4.80 10.42
CA ASP A 12 -8.85 4.91 11.30
C ASP A 12 -7.55 5.08 10.52
N LEU A 13 -7.52 4.53 9.31
CA LEU A 13 -6.36 4.50 8.44
C LEU A 13 -6.74 4.90 7.03
N ALA A 14 -5.87 5.65 6.37
CA ALA A 14 -5.97 5.91 4.94
C ALA A 14 -4.66 5.53 4.27
N ILE A 15 -4.74 4.74 3.21
CA ILE A 15 -3.57 4.30 2.45
C ILE A 15 -3.68 4.89 1.04
N ASP A 16 -2.63 5.57 0.62
CA ASP A 16 -2.51 6.08 -0.74
C ASP A 16 -1.46 5.28 -1.48
N LEU A 17 -1.90 4.46 -2.43
CA LEU A 17 -1.03 3.63 -3.23
C LEU A 17 -0.51 4.41 -4.43
N GLY A 18 0.62 5.08 -4.24
CA GLY A 18 1.24 5.84 -5.31
C GLY A 18 2.22 5.02 -6.14
N THR A 19 2.50 5.49 -7.34
CA THR A 19 3.47 4.85 -8.21
C THR A 19 4.87 4.88 -7.61
N ALA A 20 5.27 6.01 -7.07
CA ALA A 20 6.60 6.18 -6.47
C ALA A 20 6.62 5.80 -5.01
N ASN A 21 5.68 6.33 -4.24
CA ASN A 21 5.62 6.14 -2.79
C ASN A 21 4.22 5.76 -2.34
N THR A 22 4.16 4.97 -1.28
CA THR A 22 2.93 4.66 -0.58
C THR A 22 2.91 5.44 0.73
N LEU A 23 1.81 6.14 0.99
CA LEU A 23 1.60 6.90 2.21
C LEU A 23 0.54 6.20 3.06
N VAL A 24 0.77 6.15 4.36
CA VAL A 24 -0.25 5.68 5.30
C VAL A 24 -0.48 6.76 6.35
N TYR A 25 -1.70 7.21 6.39
CA TYR A 25 -2.17 8.20 7.34
C TYR A 25 -2.99 7.53 8.43
N VAL A 26 -2.73 7.87 9.67
CA VAL A 26 -3.49 7.37 10.83
C VAL A 26 -4.21 8.52 11.48
N LYS A 27 -5.50 8.35 11.70
CA LYS A 27 -6.34 9.36 12.31
C LYS A 27 -5.81 9.75 13.68
N GLY A 28 -5.61 11.04 13.86
CA GLY A 28 -5.08 11.56 15.13
C GLY A 28 -3.57 11.51 15.29
N GLN A 29 -2.87 10.81 14.40
CA GLN A 29 -1.43 10.67 14.46
C GLN A 29 -0.69 11.22 13.23
N GLY A 30 -1.43 11.45 12.15
CA GLY A 30 -0.87 11.96 10.91
C GLY A 30 -0.26 10.86 10.04
N ILE A 31 0.69 11.23 9.21
CA ILE A 31 1.36 10.28 8.30
C ILE A 31 2.38 9.48 9.09
N LEU A 32 2.11 8.20 9.28
CA LEU A 32 3.01 7.30 9.99
C LEU A 32 3.95 6.54 9.05
N LEU A 33 3.63 6.48 7.77
CA LEU A 33 4.43 5.75 6.82
C LEU A 33 4.46 6.50 5.50
N ASN A 34 5.66 6.70 4.99
CA ASN A 34 5.91 7.25 3.67
C ASN A 34 7.11 6.50 3.12
N GLU A 35 6.83 5.47 2.37
CA GLU A 35 7.88 4.59 1.87
C GLU A 35 7.72 4.36 0.37
N PRO A 36 8.83 4.06 -0.32
CA PRO A 36 8.77 3.77 -1.75
C PRO A 36 7.89 2.55 -2.02
N SER A 37 7.14 2.62 -3.11
CA SER A 37 6.32 1.50 -3.57
C SER A 37 7.19 0.50 -4.31
N VAL A 38 8.06 -0.15 -3.57
CA VAL A 38 9.05 -1.11 -4.09
C VAL A 38 9.05 -2.33 -3.20
N VAL A 39 9.18 -3.50 -3.81
CA VAL A 39 9.26 -4.77 -3.10
C VAL A 39 10.49 -5.52 -3.59
N ALA A 40 11.30 -6.00 -2.67
CA ALA A 40 12.42 -6.88 -2.99
C ALA A 40 11.95 -8.33 -2.89
N ILE A 41 12.08 -9.06 -3.97
CA ILE A 41 11.71 -10.47 -4.01
C ILE A 41 12.90 -11.33 -4.37
N THR A 42 12.88 -12.55 -3.90
CA THR A 42 13.83 -13.57 -4.31
C THR A 42 13.05 -14.78 -4.80
N GLU A 43 13.74 -15.59 -5.59
CA GLU A 43 13.16 -16.82 -6.08
C GLU A 43 13.89 -17.99 -5.44
N ILE A 44 13.18 -18.77 -4.66
CA ILE A 44 13.69 -19.94 -3.98
C ILE A 44 12.90 -21.15 -4.43
N ARG A 45 13.57 -22.11 -5.06
CA ARG A 45 12.95 -23.34 -5.55
C ARG A 45 11.74 -23.09 -6.45
N GLY A 46 11.86 -22.08 -7.34
CA GLY A 46 10.79 -21.73 -8.27
C GLY A 46 9.61 -20.97 -7.66
N LYS A 47 9.73 -20.55 -6.41
CA LYS A 47 8.69 -19.74 -5.76
C LYS A 47 9.23 -18.37 -5.41
N SER A 48 8.46 -17.36 -5.76
CA SER A 48 8.80 -15.99 -5.39
C SER A 48 8.50 -15.76 -3.92
N GLN A 49 9.45 -15.17 -3.23
CA GLN A 49 9.31 -14.84 -1.82
C GLN A 49 9.65 -13.38 -1.60
N VAL A 50 8.82 -12.68 -0.86
CA VAL A 50 9.06 -11.30 -0.50
C VAL A 50 10.09 -11.24 0.62
N LEU A 51 11.15 -10.50 0.39
CA LEU A 51 12.22 -10.31 1.36
C LEU A 51 12.08 -9.01 2.14
N ALA A 52 11.70 -7.96 1.45
CA ALA A 52 11.57 -6.64 2.06
C ALA A 52 10.60 -5.78 1.26
N VAL A 53 10.05 -4.78 1.91
CA VAL A 53 9.10 -3.87 1.31
C VAL A 53 9.47 -2.44 1.67
N GLY A 54 9.30 -1.53 0.73
CA GLY A 54 9.53 -0.12 0.97
C GLY A 54 11.01 0.22 1.10
N GLU A 55 11.34 1.01 2.08
CA GLU A 55 12.70 1.50 2.27
C GLU A 55 13.71 0.36 2.48
N GLU A 56 13.31 -0.68 3.17
CA GLU A 56 14.16 -1.85 3.37
C GLU A 56 14.55 -2.54 2.06
N SER A 57 13.67 -2.48 1.07
CA SER A 57 13.96 -3.05 -0.26
C SER A 57 15.17 -2.40 -0.90
N LYS A 58 15.28 -1.09 -0.79
CA LYS A 58 16.41 -0.35 -1.33
C LYS A 58 17.73 -0.76 -0.68
N THR A 59 17.70 -0.90 0.63
CA THR A 59 18.87 -1.31 1.39
C THR A 59 19.33 -2.71 0.99
N MET A 60 18.38 -3.60 0.80
CA MET A 60 18.67 -4.98 0.47
C MET A 60 19.28 -5.14 -0.92
N LEU A 61 18.84 -4.33 -1.88
CA LEU A 61 19.35 -4.37 -3.23
C LEU A 61 20.82 -4.00 -3.36
N GLY A 62 21.33 -3.19 -2.44
CA GLY A 62 22.73 -2.80 -2.45
C GLY A 62 23.67 -3.81 -1.81
N LYS A 63 23.17 -4.81 -1.12
CA LYS A 63 23.99 -5.67 -0.28
C LYS A 63 24.04 -7.14 -0.69
N THR A 64 23.08 -7.61 -1.48
CA THR A 64 22.98 -9.04 -1.74
C THR A 64 23.02 -9.33 -3.22
N PRO A 65 23.87 -10.24 -3.65
CA PRO A 65 24.00 -10.56 -5.05
C PRO A 65 22.89 -11.49 -5.54
N GLY A 66 22.69 -11.43 -6.81
CA GLY A 66 22.20 -12.53 -7.61
C GLY A 66 20.70 -12.68 -7.74
N ASN A 67 20.02 -13.17 -6.74
CA ASN A 67 18.63 -13.62 -6.88
C ASN A 67 17.58 -12.60 -6.43
N ILE A 68 18.01 -11.43 -6.02
CA ILE A 68 17.09 -10.42 -5.50
C ILE A 68 16.72 -9.43 -6.60
N ARG A 69 15.42 -9.26 -6.82
CA ARG A 69 14.90 -8.30 -7.79
C ARG A 69 14.06 -7.26 -7.08
N ALA A 70 14.13 -6.01 -7.56
CA ALA A 70 13.21 -4.97 -7.14
C ALA A 70 12.02 -4.94 -8.09
N ILE A 71 10.84 -4.96 -7.56
CA ILE A 71 9.61 -4.83 -8.33
C ILE A 71 8.85 -3.61 -7.84
N ARG A 72 8.41 -2.79 -8.79
CA ARG A 72 7.49 -1.70 -8.53
C ARG A 72 6.10 -2.16 -8.94
N PRO A 73 5.24 -2.52 -7.98
CA PRO A 73 3.92 -3.06 -8.31
C PRO A 73 2.98 -2.03 -8.90
N MET A 74 3.28 -0.74 -8.70
CA MET A 74 2.47 0.35 -9.24
C MET A 74 3.27 1.07 -10.32
N ALA A 75 2.70 1.24 -11.49
CA ALA A 75 3.34 1.93 -12.60
C ALA A 75 2.29 2.72 -13.39
N ASP A 76 2.60 3.99 -13.68
CA ASP A 76 1.73 4.85 -14.50
C ASP A 76 0.27 4.90 -14.04
N GLY A 77 0.06 4.89 -12.74
CA GLY A 77 -1.28 4.96 -12.17
C GLY A 77 -2.10 3.70 -12.28
N VAL A 78 -1.47 2.57 -12.56
CA VAL A 78 -2.13 1.26 -12.59
C VAL A 78 -1.37 0.24 -11.76
N ILE A 79 -2.02 -0.86 -11.44
CA ILE A 79 -1.37 -1.97 -10.77
C ILE A 79 -0.70 -2.84 -11.82
N ALA A 80 0.62 -2.80 -11.86
CA ALA A 80 1.40 -3.55 -12.83
C ALA A 80 1.64 -4.99 -12.41
N ASP A 81 1.79 -5.24 -11.11
CA ASP A 81 1.96 -6.59 -10.56
C ASP A 81 1.06 -6.71 -9.34
N PHE A 82 0.00 -7.46 -9.51
CA PHE A 82 -1.06 -7.56 -8.52
C PHE A 82 -0.63 -8.30 -7.27
N ASP A 83 0.01 -9.44 -7.43
CA ASP A 83 0.44 -10.26 -6.28
C ASP A 83 1.44 -9.53 -5.40
N VAL A 84 2.35 -8.81 -6.03
CA VAL A 84 3.34 -8.01 -5.32
C VAL A 84 2.67 -6.82 -4.61
N ALA A 85 1.67 -6.21 -5.26
CA ALA A 85 0.91 -5.11 -4.64
C ALA A 85 0.18 -5.59 -3.39
N GLU A 86 -0.42 -6.77 -3.43
CA GLU A 86 -1.08 -7.35 -2.27
C GLU A 86 -0.12 -7.53 -1.09
N GLU A 87 1.04 -8.09 -1.36
CA GLU A 87 2.03 -8.31 -0.32
C GLU A 87 2.55 -6.99 0.25
N MET A 88 2.71 -5.99 -0.59
CA MET A 88 3.10 -4.66 -0.16
C MET A 88 2.07 -4.05 0.79
N ILE A 89 0.80 -4.12 0.43
CA ILE A 89 -0.30 -3.60 1.24
C ILE A 89 -0.35 -4.29 2.60
N LYS A 90 -0.28 -5.61 2.60
CA LYS A 90 -0.28 -6.39 3.84
C LYS A 90 0.87 -5.98 4.75
N HIS A 91 2.04 -5.83 4.17
CA HIS A 91 3.23 -5.43 4.93
C HIS A 91 3.07 -4.06 5.58
N PHE A 92 2.61 -3.08 4.81
CA PHE A 92 2.43 -1.73 5.31
C PHE A 92 1.34 -1.64 6.38
N ILE A 93 0.24 -2.35 6.21
CA ILE A 93 -0.82 -2.38 7.22
C ILE A 93 -0.31 -2.97 8.53
N ARG A 94 0.41 -4.08 8.47
CA ARG A 94 0.99 -4.72 9.66
C ARG A 94 1.99 -3.82 10.36
N LYS A 95 2.81 -3.12 9.59
CA LYS A 95 3.82 -2.22 10.10
C LYS A 95 3.19 -1.04 10.85
N VAL A 96 2.16 -0.45 10.28
CA VAL A 96 1.43 0.66 10.89
C VAL A 96 0.62 0.18 12.09
N HIS A 97 0.03 -1.00 12.01
CA HIS A 97 -0.75 -1.57 13.09
C HIS A 97 0.11 -1.71 14.36
N LYS A 98 1.34 -2.16 14.22
CA LYS A 98 2.26 -2.26 15.35
C LYS A 98 2.59 -0.90 15.96
N ARG A 99 2.71 0.13 15.13
CA ARG A 99 3.07 1.48 15.58
C ARG A 99 1.92 2.23 16.20
N SER A 100 0.72 2.00 15.71
CA SER A 100 -0.46 2.78 16.10
C SER A 100 -1.26 2.17 17.24
N ALA A 101 -1.02 0.93 17.57
CA ALA A 101 -1.78 0.18 18.57
C ALA A 101 -3.28 0.12 18.28
N LEU A 102 -3.65 0.30 17.02
CA LEU A 102 -5.05 0.18 16.60
C LEU A 102 -5.46 -1.28 16.61
N VAL A 103 -6.65 -1.55 17.12
CA VAL A 103 -7.22 -2.89 17.12
C VAL A 103 -8.22 -2.97 15.99
N SER A 104 -7.92 -3.71 14.95
CA SER A 104 -8.79 -3.91 13.79
C SER A 104 -9.27 -2.59 13.19
N PRO A 105 -8.40 -1.81 12.55
CA PRO A 105 -8.76 -0.50 12.01
C PRO A 105 -9.72 -0.57 10.83
N GLN A 106 -10.48 0.50 10.64
CA GLN A 106 -11.18 0.75 9.40
C GLN A 106 -10.21 1.43 8.45
N VAL A 107 -10.12 0.93 7.24
CA VAL A 107 -9.11 1.38 6.27
C VAL A 107 -9.77 1.91 5.00
N VAL A 108 -9.34 3.09 4.57
CA VAL A 108 -9.64 3.60 3.24
C VAL A 108 -8.40 3.42 2.40
N ILE A 109 -8.53 2.77 1.25
CA ILE A 109 -7.42 2.59 0.33
C ILE A 109 -7.72 3.35 -0.95
N CYS A 110 -6.86 4.31 -1.28
CA CYS A 110 -6.94 5.02 -2.54
C CYS A 110 -6.25 4.19 -3.61
N VAL A 111 -7.00 3.71 -4.58
CA VAL A 111 -6.49 2.90 -5.67
C VAL A 111 -6.54 3.67 -6.98
N PRO A 112 -5.63 3.41 -7.91
CA PRO A 112 -5.67 4.08 -9.21
C PRO A 112 -6.98 3.83 -9.93
N SER A 113 -7.44 4.81 -10.70
CA SER A 113 -8.68 4.70 -11.47
C SER A 113 -8.63 3.59 -12.51
N GLY A 114 -7.44 3.20 -12.94
CA GLY A 114 -7.25 2.09 -13.87
C GLY A 114 -7.44 0.71 -13.27
N ALA A 115 -7.61 0.62 -11.95
CA ALA A 115 -7.81 -0.67 -11.31
C ALA A 115 -9.17 -1.26 -11.68
N THR A 116 -9.19 -2.52 -12.03
CA THR A 116 -10.42 -3.24 -12.34
C THR A 116 -11.22 -3.53 -11.06
N ALA A 117 -12.49 -3.88 -11.23
CA ALA A 117 -13.32 -4.25 -10.10
C ALA A 117 -12.75 -5.46 -9.34
N VAL A 118 -12.18 -6.41 -10.06
CA VAL A 118 -11.55 -7.59 -9.48
C VAL A 118 -10.31 -7.21 -8.66
N GLU A 119 -9.49 -6.33 -9.21
CA GLU A 119 -8.30 -5.85 -8.51
C GLU A 119 -8.65 -5.08 -7.24
N ARG A 120 -9.64 -4.21 -7.30
CA ARG A 120 -10.10 -3.47 -6.12
C ARG A 120 -10.60 -4.40 -5.03
N ARG A 121 -11.36 -5.41 -5.43
CA ARG A 121 -11.88 -6.38 -4.47
C ARG A 121 -10.78 -7.18 -3.81
N ALA A 122 -9.79 -7.58 -4.58
CA ALA A 122 -8.70 -8.37 -4.02
C ALA A 122 -7.77 -7.52 -3.14
N ILE A 123 -7.60 -6.23 -3.45
CA ILE A 123 -6.92 -5.30 -2.55
C ILE A 123 -7.69 -5.19 -1.23
N GLN A 124 -9.00 -5.10 -1.32
CA GLN A 124 -9.87 -5.06 -0.14
C GLN A 124 -9.68 -6.33 0.71
N GLU A 125 -9.74 -7.48 0.08
CA GLU A 125 -9.57 -8.76 0.77
C GLU A 125 -8.18 -8.90 1.38
N SER A 126 -7.16 -8.40 0.69
CA SER A 126 -5.79 -8.41 1.20
C SER A 126 -5.63 -7.56 2.46
N ALA A 127 -6.24 -6.39 2.47
CA ALA A 127 -6.21 -5.51 3.62
C ALA A 127 -6.98 -6.11 4.80
N GLU A 128 -8.10 -6.74 4.55
CA GLU A 128 -8.88 -7.45 5.57
C GLU A 128 -8.07 -8.60 6.16
N ALA A 129 -7.37 -9.35 5.30
CA ALA A 129 -6.51 -10.43 5.75
C ALA A 129 -5.33 -9.94 6.59
N ALA A 130 -4.90 -8.70 6.39
CA ALA A 130 -3.83 -8.09 7.18
C ALA A 130 -4.31 -7.57 8.54
N GLY A 131 -5.60 -7.64 8.81
CA GLY A 131 -6.17 -7.26 10.10
C GLY A 131 -7.14 -6.10 10.08
N ALA A 132 -7.45 -5.54 8.92
CA ALA A 132 -8.43 -4.46 8.82
C ALA A 132 -9.83 -4.99 9.08
N ARG A 133 -10.60 -4.27 9.88
CA ARG A 133 -11.99 -4.65 10.18
C ARG A 133 -12.91 -4.37 9.01
N ARG A 134 -12.68 -3.26 8.34
CA ARG A 134 -13.48 -2.82 7.21
C ARG A 134 -12.61 -2.03 6.26
N VAL A 135 -12.74 -2.29 4.97
CA VAL A 135 -11.92 -1.66 3.95
C VAL A 135 -12.81 -1.00 2.91
N TYR A 136 -12.48 0.23 2.56
CA TYR A 136 -13.19 0.99 1.53
C TYR A 136 -12.21 1.34 0.43
N PRO A 137 -12.23 0.63 -0.69
CA PRO A 137 -11.40 1.02 -1.84
C PRO A 137 -12.03 2.23 -2.53
N VAL A 138 -11.24 3.27 -2.72
CA VAL A 138 -11.68 4.50 -3.36
C VAL A 138 -10.83 4.74 -4.59
N SER A 139 -11.47 4.85 -5.74
CA SER A 139 -10.78 5.18 -6.97
C SER A 139 -10.51 6.68 -7.04
N TYR A 140 -9.32 7.04 -7.46
CA TYR A 140 -9.03 8.43 -7.73
C TYR A 140 -8.57 8.60 -9.17
N THR A 141 -9.07 9.68 -9.81
CA THR A 141 -8.54 10.14 -11.08
C THR A 141 -7.78 11.38 -10.77
N HIS A 142 -6.55 11.47 -11.16
CA HIS A 142 -5.73 12.63 -10.91
C HIS A 142 -5.88 13.22 -9.55
N LEU A 143 -5.45 12.56 -8.61
CA LEU A 143 -5.20 13.30 -7.42
C LEU A 143 -4.04 14.22 -7.65
N THR A 144 -4.19 15.09 -8.59
CA THR A 144 -3.40 16.28 -8.57
C THR A 144 -3.78 16.98 -7.33
N LEU A 145 -3.27 16.51 -6.28
CA LEU A 145 -3.46 17.18 -5.06
C LEU A 145 -2.92 18.58 -5.25
N PRO A 146 -3.73 19.54 -4.98
CA PRO A 146 -3.31 20.92 -5.01
C PRO A 146 -2.16 21.18 -4.07
N THR A 147 -1.78 20.20 -3.38
CA THR A 147 -0.61 20.24 -2.55
C THR A 147 0.64 20.60 -3.26
N LYS A 148 0.59 20.60 -4.51
CA LYS A 148 1.70 21.08 -5.21
C LYS A 148 1.84 22.54 -5.11
N ALA A 149 0.84 23.16 -4.71
CA ALA A 149 0.93 24.56 -4.49
C ALA A 149 1.95 24.85 -3.45
#